data_36819a6c58b8d786663bcdc9e43dd064
#
_entry.id   36819a6c58b8d786663bcdc9e43dd064
#
_cell.length_a   1.000
_cell.length_b   1.000
_cell.length_c   1.000
_cell.angle_alpha   90.00
_cell.angle_beta   90.00
_cell.angle_gamma   90.00
#
_symmetry.space_group_name_H-M   'P 1'
#
loop_
_entity.id
_entity.type
_entity.pdbx_description
1 polymer ?
#
loop_
_entity_poly.entity_id
_entity_poly.type
_entity_poly.pdbx_seq_one_letter_code
_entity_poly.pdbx_strand_id
1 'polypeptide(L)' 'MKEMENRPKVKLDREYSCIWIEELKWLTDHGIRYTFVKEVNGITVWKYKKNSELFYALADFYDNVYTR' A
#
# COMPACT_ATOMS: atom_id res chain seq x y z
N MET A 1 -22.78 -17.10 -11.44
CA MET A 1 -22.49 -16.79 -11.41
C MET A 1 -22.28 -16.18 -11.28
N LYS A 2 -22.12 -15.95 -11.32
CA LYS A 2 -21.81 -15.35 -11.35
C LYS A 2 -21.40 -14.80 -10.62
N GLU A 3 -21.21 -14.92 -9.85
CA GLU A 3 -20.78 -14.36 -9.14
C GLU A 3 -19.73 -13.84 -9.23
N MET A 4 -19.15 -14.20 -9.60
CA MET A 4 -18.10 -13.84 -9.79
C MET A 4 -18.01 -12.73 -10.37
N GLU A 5 -18.60 -12.47 -10.91
CA GLU A 5 -18.58 -11.43 -11.50
C GLU A 5 -18.87 -10.47 -10.77
N ASN A 6 -19.25 -10.60 -9.91
CA ASN A 6 -19.59 -9.67 -9.23
C ASN A 6 -18.71 -9.30 -8.33
N ARG A 7 -17.87 -9.80 -8.17
CA ARG A 7 -17.07 -9.46 -7.34
C ARG A 7 -16.43 -8.48 -7.72
N PRO A 8 -16.36 -7.76 -7.69
CA PRO A 8 -15.90 -6.78 -7.90
C PRO A 8 -15.10 -6.18 -8.02
N LYS A 9 -15.24 -6.02 -8.06
CA LYS A 9 -14.77 -5.40 -8.20
C LYS A 9 -13.93 -4.99 -7.77
N VAL A 10 -13.54 -5.39 -7.50
CA VAL A 10 -12.66 -5.21 -6.94
C VAL A 10 -11.70 -4.92 -7.61
N LYS A 11 -11.57 -4.40 -7.94
CA LYS A 11 -10.75 -4.04 -8.58
C LYS A 11 -9.54 -4.05 -8.14
N LEU A 12 -8.68 -4.31 -8.72
CA LEU A 12 -7.45 -4.19 -8.40
C LEU A 12 -7.06 -2.84 -8.41
N ASP A 13 -6.69 -2.28 -7.34
CA ASP A 13 -6.21 -0.96 -7.29
C ASP A 13 -4.91 -0.91 -7.96
N ARG A 14 -4.70 0.09 -8.80
CA ARG A 14 -3.44 0.27 -9.41
C ARG A 14 -2.42 0.82 -8.47
N GLU A 15 -2.85 1.40 -7.38
CA GLU A 15 -1.92 1.93 -6.39
C GLU A 15 -2.02 1.16 -5.11
N TYR A 16 -0.92 1.12 -4.39
CA TYR A 16 -0.89 0.52 -3.06
C TYR A 16 -1.31 1.57 -2.05
N SER A 17 -2.20 1.21 -1.15
CA SER A 17 -2.70 2.13 -0.13
C SER A 17 -2.00 1.87 1.19
N CYS A 18 -1.42 2.92 1.75
CA CYS A 18 -0.74 2.83 3.03
C CYS A 18 -1.44 3.76 4.01
N ILE A 19 -1.86 3.21 5.15
CA ILE A 19 -2.50 4.02 6.17
C ILE A 19 -1.74 3.97 7.49
N TRP A 20 -0.61 3.33 7.51
CA TRP A 20 0.16 3.10 8.73
C TRP A 20 1.41 3.95 8.70
N ILE A 21 1.56 4.83 9.69
CA ILE A 21 2.67 5.76 9.73
C ILE A 21 4.02 5.07 9.75
N GLU A 22 4.13 3.96 10.46
CA GLU A 22 5.42 3.28 10.55
C GLU A 22 5.83 2.73 9.19
N GLU A 23 4.86 2.23 8.45
CA GLU A 23 5.14 1.74 7.12
C GLU A 23 5.52 2.89 6.21
N LEU A 24 4.83 4.01 6.35
CA LEU A 24 5.14 5.19 5.56
C LEU A 24 6.59 5.64 5.80
N LYS A 25 7.00 5.66 7.06
CA LYS A 25 8.36 6.05 7.39
C LYS A 25 9.37 5.09 6.81
N TRP A 26 9.07 3.81 6.89
CA TRP A 26 9.95 2.79 6.35
C TRP A 26 10.16 3.00 4.85
N LEU A 27 9.06 3.23 4.13
CA LEU A 27 9.16 3.42 2.69
C LEU A 27 9.92 4.69 2.37
N THR A 28 9.69 5.75 3.13
CA THR A 28 10.41 6.99 2.93
C THR A 28 11.91 6.79 3.14
N ASP A 29 12.27 6.05 4.18
CA ASP A 29 13.68 5.80 4.46
C ASP A 29 14.34 4.99 3.37
N HIS A 30 13.57 4.21 2.64
CA HIS A 30 14.11 3.43 1.54
C HIS A 30 14.03 4.16 0.21
N GLY A 31 13.71 5.44 0.25
CA GLY A 31 13.70 6.24 -0.96
C GLY A 31 12.47 6.06 -1.83
N ILE A 32 11.43 5.45 -1.29
CA ILE A 32 10.21 5.21 -2.04
C ILE A 32 9.20 6.28 -1.68
N ARG A 33 8.69 6.98 -2.68
CA ARG A 33 7.81 8.08 -2.44
C ARG A 33 6.41 7.78 -2.84
N TYR A 34 5.43 8.30 -2.11
CA TYR A 34 4.04 8.12 -2.50
C TYR A 34 3.74 9.07 -3.67
N THR A 35 2.75 8.72 -4.45
CA THR A 35 2.39 9.52 -5.60
C THR A 35 1.39 10.60 -5.21
N PHE A 36 0.50 10.29 -4.30
CA PHE A 36 -0.41 11.31 -3.78
C PHE A 36 -1.02 10.79 -2.49
N VAL A 37 -1.70 11.66 -1.79
CA VAL A 37 -2.31 11.32 -0.51
C VAL A 37 -3.74 11.82 -0.55
N LYS A 38 -4.61 11.08 0.09
CA LYS A 38 -6.01 11.51 0.16
C LYS A 38 -6.58 11.09 1.50
N GLU A 39 -7.76 11.59 1.80
CA GLU A 39 -8.42 11.25 3.04
C GLU A 39 -9.69 10.50 2.74
N VAL A 40 -9.89 9.38 3.42
CA VAL A 40 -11.07 8.56 3.21
C VAL A 40 -11.68 8.31 4.59
N ASN A 41 -12.86 8.84 4.82
CA ASN A 41 -13.57 8.66 6.09
C ASN A 41 -12.70 9.05 7.28
N GLY A 42 -11.99 10.15 7.15
CA GLY A 42 -11.17 10.65 8.25
C GLY A 42 -9.83 9.99 8.40
N ILE A 43 -9.50 9.08 7.50
CA ILE A 43 -8.23 8.38 7.56
C ILE A 43 -7.37 8.84 6.40
N THR A 44 -6.13 9.20 6.70
CA THR A 44 -5.20 9.62 5.67
C THR A 44 -4.63 8.39 4.98
N VAL A 45 -4.70 8.39 3.67
CA VAL A 45 -4.22 7.26 2.87
C VAL A 45 -3.16 7.76 1.92
N TRP A 46 -1.96 7.18 1.99
CA TRP A 46 -0.88 7.52 1.07
C TRP A 46 -0.87 6.46 -0.03
N LYS A 47 -0.86 6.92 -1.27
CA LYS A 47 -0.93 6.02 -2.41
C LYS A 47 0.42 5.91 -3.08
N TYR A 48 0.81 4.68 -3.38
CA TYR A 48 2.10 4.39 -4.00
C TYR A 48 1.90 3.66 -5.30
N LYS A 49 2.77 3.95 -6.25
CA LYS A 49 2.76 3.20 -7.50
C LYS A 49 3.30 1.81 -7.22
N LYS A 50 2.63 0.78 -7.71
CA LYS A 50 3.08 -0.58 -7.50
C LYS A 50 4.22 -0.91 -8.43
N ASN A 51 5.35 -1.30 -7.86
CA ASN A 51 6.51 -1.72 -8.64
C ASN A 51 7.36 -2.60 -7.77
N SER A 52 8.46 -3.11 -8.35
CA SER A 52 9.31 -4.04 -7.63
C SER A 52 9.93 -3.44 -6.39
N GLU A 53 10.37 -2.20 -6.51
CA GLU A 53 11.02 -1.56 -5.37
C GLU A 53 10.07 -1.45 -4.19
N LEU A 54 8.83 -1.10 -4.47
CA LEU A 54 7.85 -0.99 -3.42
C LEU A 54 7.65 -2.34 -2.75
N PHE A 55 7.49 -3.39 -3.54
CA PHE A 55 7.20 -4.70 -2.98
C PHE A 55 8.38 -5.28 -2.22
N TYR A 56 9.60 -5.02 -2.66
CA TYR A 56 10.77 -5.48 -1.91
C TYR A 56 10.85 -4.76 -0.57
N ALA A 57 10.60 -3.46 -0.56
CA ALA A 57 10.66 -2.72 0.68
C ALA A 57 9.56 -3.16 1.65
N LEU A 58 8.37 -3.45 1.12
CA LEU A 58 7.29 -3.92 1.96
C LEU A 58 7.59 -5.30 2.52
N ALA A 59 8.17 -6.17 1.71
CA ALA A 59 8.53 -7.50 2.19
C ALA A 59 9.53 -7.39 3.33
N ASP A 60 10.51 -6.51 3.18
CA ASP A 60 11.48 -6.31 4.24
C ASP A 60 10.84 -5.75 5.49
N PHE A 61 9.90 -4.84 5.33
CA PHE A 61 9.22 -4.25 6.47
C PHE A 61 8.49 -5.33 7.26
N TYR A 62 7.74 -6.15 6.57
CA TYR A 62 6.94 -7.15 7.26
C TYR A 62 7.80 -8.28 7.82
N ASP A 63 8.92 -8.57 7.19
CA ASP A 63 9.82 -9.59 7.71
C ASP A 63 10.61 -9.12 8.90
N ASN A 64 11.06 -7.87 8.88
CA ASN A 64 12.03 -7.42 9.87
C ASN A 64 11.46 -6.53 10.95
N VAL A 65 10.30 -5.97 10.71
CA VAL A 65 9.72 -5.06 11.68
C VAL A 65 8.42 -5.60 12.21
N TYR A 66 7.50 -5.88 11.30
CA TYR A 66 6.15 -6.21 11.71
C TYR A 66 6.06 -7.60 12.34
N THR A 67 6.78 -8.55 11.84
CA THR A 67 6.65 -9.91 12.33
C THR A 67 7.59 -10.23 13.48
N ARG A 68 8.38 -9.27 13.91
CA ARG A 68 9.31 -9.49 15.00
C ARG A 68 8.64 -9.59 16.36
#